data_4c1db0d8d89a48434e91af6153de610a
#
_entry.id   4c1db0d8d89a48434e91af6153de610a
#
_cell.length_a   1.000
_cell.length_b   1.000
_cell.length_c   1.000
_cell.angle_alpha   90.00
_cell.angle_beta   90.00
_cell.angle_gamma   90.00
#
_symmetry.space_group_name_H-M   'P 1'
#
loop_
_entity.id
_entity.type
_entity.pdbx_description
1 polymer ?
#
loop_
_entity_poly.entity_id
_entity_poly.type
_entity_poly.pdbx_seq_one_letter_code
_entity_poly.pdbx_strand_id
1 'polypeptide(L)'
;MSSTSSPALLPRHIAIMLMMTVATMFAANHVSARLAFDNGTGLLLAVLMRSGVACLILLSLVILQKKRLWLPAGTWPWQLAVGLLITLQSVSLYSAVARLPVVIALLLVNTFPIQLALISWALGGPRPSLRSCLIMGTILIGLLVVLDIPSW
;
A
#
# COMPACT_ATOMS: atom_id res chain seq x y z
N MET A 1 -37.57 13.47 -6.63
CA MET A 1 -37.04 12.09 -6.69
C MET A 1 -35.77 12.15 -7.51
N SER A 2 -34.62 12.30 -6.85
CA SER A 2 -33.30 12.32 -7.50
C SER A 2 -32.86 10.86 -7.65
N SER A 3 -32.83 10.39 -8.88
CA SER A 3 -32.24 9.09 -9.24
C SER A 3 -30.75 9.14 -8.95
N THR A 4 -30.32 8.56 -7.84
CA THR A 4 -28.92 8.26 -7.59
C THR A 4 -28.50 7.20 -8.60
N SER A 5 -27.88 7.62 -9.70
CA SER A 5 -27.22 6.73 -10.64
C SER A 5 -26.12 5.99 -9.88
N SER A 6 -26.30 4.69 -9.69
CA SER A 6 -25.25 3.83 -9.15
C SER A 6 -23.99 4.00 -10.01
N PRO A 7 -22.80 4.21 -9.43
CA PRO A 7 -21.59 4.30 -10.22
C PRO A 7 -21.44 3.02 -11.06
N ALA A 8 -21.19 3.19 -12.35
CA ALA A 8 -21.00 2.06 -13.26
C ALA A 8 -19.82 1.22 -12.76
N LEU A 9 -20.11 0.02 -12.28
CA LEU A 9 -19.08 -0.91 -11.81
C LEU A 9 -18.25 -1.36 -13.03
N LEU A 10 -16.95 -1.33 -12.89
CA LEU A 10 -16.04 -1.84 -13.92
C LEU A 10 -16.33 -3.32 -14.22
N PRO A 11 -16.29 -3.73 -15.48
CA PRO A 11 -16.39 -5.14 -15.83
C PRO A 11 -15.40 -5.99 -15.04
N ARG A 12 -15.84 -7.14 -14.55
CA ARG A 12 -15.04 -8.00 -13.65
C ARG A 12 -13.64 -8.32 -14.17
N HIS A 13 -13.53 -8.59 -15.49
CA HIS A 13 -12.25 -8.88 -16.13
C HIS A 13 -11.32 -7.66 -16.12
N ILE A 14 -11.82 -6.44 -16.35
CA ILE A 14 -11.01 -5.21 -16.28
C ILE A 14 -10.55 -4.96 -14.85
N ALA A 15 -11.43 -5.16 -13.86
CA ALA A 15 -11.06 -5.02 -12.45
C ALA A 15 -9.95 -6.02 -12.06
N ILE A 16 -10.04 -7.26 -12.49
CA ILE A 16 -9.01 -8.29 -12.23
C ILE A 16 -7.69 -7.91 -12.91
N MET A 17 -7.71 -7.52 -14.19
CA MET A 17 -6.49 -7.09 -14.88
C MET A 17 -5.83 -5.89 -14.22
N LEU A 18 -6.63 -4.90 -13.81
CA LEU A 18 -6.13 -3.73 -13.09
C LEU A 18 -5.48 -4.12 -11.74
N MET A 19 -6.14 -4.99 -10.98
CA MET A 19 -5.59 -5.47 -9.70
C MET A 19 -4.29 -6.26 -9.89
N MET A 20 -4.22 -7.13 -10.90
CA MET A 20 -2.99 -7.86 -11.23
C MET A 20 -1.86 -6.93 -11.62
N THR A 21 -2.13 -5.93 -12.44
CA THR A 21 -1.13 -4.92 -12.84
C THR A 21 -0.62 -4.15 -11.62
N VAL A 22 -1.52 -3.67 -10.75
CA VAL A 22 -1.13 -2.94 -9.53
C VAL A 22 -0.32 -3.83 -8.59
N ALA A 23 -0.73 -5.09 -8.40
CA ALA A 23 0.00 -6.03 -7.55
C ALA A 23 1.41 -6.31 -8.09
N THR A 24 1.55 -6.49 -9.41
CA THR A 24 2.86 -6.70 -10.06
C THR A 24 3.75 -5.46 -9.90
N MET A 25 3.21 -4.27 -10.13
CA MET A 25 3.95 -3.02 -9.92
C MET A 25 4.38 -2.82 -8.48
N PHE A 26 3.52 -3.20 -7.51
CA PHE A 26 3.85 -3.14 -6.10
C PHE A 26 4.99 -4.10 -5.73
N ALA A 27 4.93 -5.34 -6.21
CA ALA A 27 5.99 -6.32 -6.01
C ALA A 27 7.31 -5.88 -6.65
N ALA A 28 7.28 -5.41 -7.90
CA ALA A 28 8.45 -4.91 -8.61
C ALA A 28 9.11 -3.73 -7.89
N ASN A 29 8.31 -2.83 -7.29
CA ASN A 29 8.82 -1.71 -6.50
C ASN A 29 9.65 -2.18 -5.28
N HIS A 30 9.22 -3.24 -4.58
CA HIS A 30 9.96 -3.77 -3.42
C HIS A 30 11.23 -4.51 -3.83
N VAL A 31 11.18 -5.28 -4.92
CA VAL A 31 12.36 -5.95 -5.47
C VAL A 31 13.40 -4.92 -5.93
N SER A 32 12.96 -3.87 -6.64
CA SER A 32 13.86 -2.79 -7.10
C SER A 32 14.48 -2.03 -5.92
N ALA A 33 13.71 -1.78 -4.85
CA ALA A 33 14.24 -1.16 -3.64
C ALA A 33 15.33 -2.02 -3.00
N ARG A 34 15.12 -3.35 -2.92
CA ARG A 34 16.13 -4.27 -2.39
C ARG A 34 17.40 -4.27 -3.22
N LEU A 35 17.28 -4.36 -4.54
CA LEU A 35 18.43 -4.28 -5.45
C LEU A 35 19.20 -2.97 -5.29
N ALA A 36 18.50 -1.84 -5.10
CA ALA A 36 19.15 -0.57 -4.85
C ALA A 36 19.94 -0.57 -3.54
N PHE A 37 19.38 -1.15 -2.46
CA PHE A 37 20.08 -1.26 -1.18
C PHE A 37 21.29 -2.18 -1.23
N ASP A 38 21.18 -3.31 -1.92
CA ASP A 38 22.32 -4.24 -2.13
C ASP A 38 23.46 -3.60 -2.94
N ASN A 39 23.15 -2.61 -3.79
CA ASN A 39 24.11 -1.79 -4.51
C ASN A 39 24.58 -0.54 -3.73
N GLY A 40 24.32 -0.45 -2.43
CA GLY A 40 24.81 0.63 -1.57
C GLY A 40 23.99 1.91 -1.59
N THR A 41 22.81 1.90 -2.19
CA THR A 41 21.92 3.08 -2.15
C THR A 41 21.42 3.31 -0.73
N GLY A 42 21.64 4.51 -0.20
CA GLY A 42 21.14 4.89 1.12
C GLY A 42 19.61 4.93 1.20
N LEU A 43 19.05 4.51 2.33
CA LEU A 43 17.61 4.50 2.60
C LEU A 43 16.94 5.83 2.28
N LEU A 44 17.52 6.93 2.75
CA LEU A 44 16.99 8.28 2.52
C LEU A 44 16.90 8.62 1.03
N LEU A 45 17.95 8.29 0.27
CA LEU A 45 17.98 8.54 -1.16
C LEU A 45 16.90 7.75 -1.90
N ALA A 46 16.72 6.48 -1.56
CA ALA A 46 15.69 5.64 -2.17
C ALA A 46 14.27 6.18 -1.90
N VAL A 47 13.98 6.57 -0.65
CA VAL A 47 12.68 7.13 -0.26
C VAL A 47 12.44 8.51 -0.93
N LEU A 48 13.46 9.38 -0.97
CA LEU A 48 13.37 10.69 -1.59
C LEU A 48 13.14 10.59 -3.10
N MET A 49 13.90 9.73 -3.79
CA MET A 49 13.74 9.53 -5.24
C MET A 49 12.35 8.99 -5.58
N ARG A 50 11.89 7.96 -4.86
CA ARG A 50 10.54 7.42 -5.07
C ARG A 50 9.46 8.48 -4.84
N SER A 51 9.51 9.17 -3.70
CA SER A 51 8.50 10.17 -3.34
C SER A 51 8.58 11.39 -4.23
N GLY A 52 9.78 11.82 -4.60
CA GLY A 52 10.01 12.94 -5.51
C GLY A 52 9.46 12.66 -6.92
N VAL A 53 9.77 11.51 -7.49
CA VAL A 53 9.24 11.10 -8.81
C VAL A 53 7.72 11.01 -8.77
N ALA A 54 7.14 10.39 -7.74
CA ALA A 54 5.69 10.29 -7.59
C ALA A 54 5.05 11.70 -7.47
N CYS A 55 5.65 12.60 -6.69
CA CYS A 55 5.18 13.96 -6.52
C CYS A 55 5.24 14.73 -7.86
N LEU A 56 6.33 14.63 -8.62
CA LEU A 56 6.46 15.27 -9.92
C LEU A 56 5.43 14.76 -10.94
N ILE A 57 5.18 13.45 -10.98
CA ILE A 57 4.16 12.86 -11.86
C ILE A 57 2.76 13.36 -11.48
N LEU A 58 2.41 13.31 -10.20
CA LEU A 58 1.11 13.78 -9.73
C LEU A 58 0.92 15.28 -9.96
N LEU A 59 1.93 16.09 -9.69
CA LEU A 59 1.89 17.52 -9.93
C LEU A 59 1.71 17.82 -11.42
N SER A 60 2.45 17.13 -12.28
CA SER A 60 2.31 17.26 -13.74
C SER A 60 0.90 16.90 -14.20
N LEU A 61 0.32 15.82 -13.69
CA LEU A 61 -1.06 15.41 -14.02
C LEU A 61 -2.08 16.46 -13.57
N VAL A 62 -1.92 17.04 -12.38
CA VAL A 62 -2.83 18.08 -11.88
C VAL A 62 -2.74 19.33 -12.73
N ILE A 63 -1.53 19.75 -13.11
CA ILE A 63 -1.30 20.91 -13.98
C ILE A 63 -1.94 20.67 -15.36
N LEU A 64 -1.70 19.49 -15.96
CA LEU A 64 -2.27 19.12 -17.25
C LEU A 64 -3.81 19.10 -17.24
N GLN A 65 -4.39 18.61 -16.16
CA GLN A 65 -5.85 18.58 -15.99
C GLN A 65 -6.45 19.94 -15.61
N LYS A 66 -5.62 20.98 -15.43
CA LYS A 66 -6.04 22.34 -15.01
C LYS A 66 -6.94 22.33 -13.77
N LYS A 67 -6.80 21.33 -12.89
CA LYS A 67 -7.57 21.26 -11.65
C LYS A 67 -6.96 22.17 -10.60
N ARG A 68 -7.84 22.92 -9.91
CA ARG A 68 -7.40 23.75 -8.79
C ARG A 68 -7.00 22.88 -7.61
N LEU A 69 -5.78 23.07 -7.11
CA LEU A 69 -5.24 22.45 -5.89
C LEU A 69 -5.77 23.11 -4.60
N TRP A 70 -6.94 23.77 -4.67
CA TRP A 70 -7.48 24.43 -3.49
C TRP A 70 -8.11 23.40 -2.56
N LEU A 71 -7.47 23.20 -1.42
CA LEU A 71 -8.06 22.41 -0.33
C LEU A 71 -9.10 23.27 0.39
N PRO A 72 -10.27 22.69 0.76
CA PRO A 72 -11.22 23.37 1.61
C PRO A 72 -10.57 23.79 2.94
N ALA A 73 -10.86 25.01 3.38
CA ALA A 73 -10.41 25.51 4.67
C ALA A 73 -10.85 24.53 5.77
N GLY A 74 -9.91 24.02 6.58
CA GLY A 74 -10.19 23.04 7.65
C GLY A 74 -9.76 21.60 7.34
N THR A 75 -9.46 21.24 6.09
CA THR A 75 -8.94 19.88 5.77
C THR A 75 -7.42 19.79 5.92
N TRP A 76 -6.74 20.91 6.01
CA TRP A 76 -5.29 21.00 6.11
C TRP A 76 -4.64 20.15 7.22
N PRO A 77 -5.12 20.19 8.49
CA PRO A 77 -4.51 19.40 9.56
C PRO A 77 -4.67 17.89 9.32
N TRP A 78 -5.80 17.46 8.78
CA TRP A 78 -6.01 16.06 8.41
C TRP A 78 -5.10 15.59 7.28
N GLN A 79 -4.87 16.44 6.30
CA GLN A 79 -3.95 16.15 5.19
C GLN A 79 -2.51 16.04 5.68
N LEU A 80 -2.08 16.93 6.57
CA LEU A 80 -0.75 16.85 7.20
C LEU A 80 -0.61 15.58 8.05
N ALA A 81 -1.63 15.24 8.84
CA ALA A 81 -1.60 14.04 9.67
C ALA A 81 -1.50 12.77 8.80
N VAL A 82 -2.28 12.66 7.74
CA VAL A 82 -2.21 11.55 6.79
C VAL A 82 -0.86 11.50 6.09
N GLY A 83 -0.34 12.64 5.62
CA GLY A 83 0.97 12.73 4.98
C GLY A 83 2.11 12.28 5.92
N LEU A 84 2.05 12.70 7.19
CA LEU A 84 3.02 12.30 8.20
C LEU A 84 2.96 10.79 8.48
N LEU A 85 1.76 10.23 8.63
CA LEU A 85 1.56 8.79 8.84
C LEU A 85 2.07 7.97 7.65
N ILE A 86 1.81 8.40 6.42
CA ILE A 86 2.31 7.74 5.21
C ILE A 86 3.83 7.82 5.13
N THR A 87 4.42 8.95 5.50
CA THR A 87 5.87 9.12 5.55
C THR A 87 6.49 8.17 6.57
N LEU A 88 5.95 8.14 7.79
CA LEU A 88 6.42 7.25 8.85
C LEU A 88 6.30 5.78 8.45
N GLN A 89 5.17 5.38 7.87
CA GLN A 89 4.96 4.05 7.32
C GLN A 89 6.00 3.71 6.26
N SER A 90 6.24 4.63 5.31
CA SER A 90 7.21 4.41 4.22
C SER A 90 8.63 4.23 4.77
N VAL A 91 9.07 5.11 5.65
CA VAL A 91 10.41 5.03 6.27
C VAL A 91 10.56 3.72 7.05
N SER A 92 9.55 3.33 7.84
CA SER A 92 9.55 2.08 8.61
C SER A 92 9.63 0.86 7.71
N LEU A 93 8.82 0.83 6.64
CA LEU A 93 8.80 -0.28 5.68
C LEU A 93 10.14 -0.43 4.95
N TYR A 94 10.67 0.68 4.43
CA TYR A 94 11.97 0.63 3.73
C TYR A 94 13.12 0.32 4.68
N SER A 95 13.06 0.76 5.94
CA SER A 95 14.03 0.36 6.96
C SER A 95 13.98 -1.15 7.24
N ALA A 96 12.78 -1.73 7.24
CA ALA A 96 12.62 -3.17 7.38
C ALA A 96 13.19 -3.92 6.16
N VAL A 97 12.86 -3.48 4.95
CA VAL A 97 13.37 -4.08 3.69
C VAL A 97 14.89 -3.97 3.58
N ALA A 98 15.49 -2.91 4.10
CA ALA A 98 16.95 -2.74 4.09
C ALA A 98 17.69 -3.67 5.08
N ARG A 99 17.02 -4.07 6.17
CA ARG A 99 17.65 -4.83 7.27
C ARG A 99 17.22 -6.28 7.35
N LEU A 100 16.04 -6.62 6.85
CA LEU A 100 15.47 -7.96 6.89
C LEU A 100 15.51 -8.60 5.49
N PRO A 101 15.53 -9.93 5.40
CA PRO A 101 15.20 -10.61 4.16
C PRO A 101 13.86 -10.09 3.62
N VAL A 102 13.81 -9.80 2.32
CA VAL A 102 12.59 -9.23 1.66
C VAL A 102 11.34 -10.07 1.97
N VAL A 103 11.54 -11.36 2.06
CA VAL A 103 10.56 -12.37 2.43
C VAL A 103 9.86 -12.05 3.74
N ILE A 104 10.63 -11.79 4.80
CA ILE A 104 10.09 -11.48 6.14
C ILE A 104 9.39 -10.13 6.13
N ALA A 105 9.95 -9.13 5.45
CA ALA A 105 9.34 -7.82 5.31
C ALA A 105 7.97 -7.91 4.59
N LEU A 106 7.88 -8.69 3.51
CA LEU A 106 6.64 -8.92 2.78
C LEU A 106 5.61 -9.72 3.60
N LEU A 107 6.06 -10.70 4.40
CA LEU A 107 5.18 -11.42 5.30
C LEU A 107 4.51 -10.48 6.30
N LEU A 108 5.30 -9.60 6.95
CA LEU A 108 4.79 -8.60 7.88
C LEU A 108 3.80 -7.64 7.21
N VAL A 109 4.10 -7.17 6.00
CA VAL A 109 3.17 -6.31 5.24
C VAL A 109 1.86 -7.03 4.93
N ASN A 110 1.90 -8.32 4.62
CA ASN A 110 0.69 -9.10 4.34
C ASN A 110 -0.17 -9.39 5.59
N THR A 111 0.32 -9.12 6.81
CA THR A 111 -0.52 -9.11 8.02
C THR A 111 -1.39 -7.86 8.16
N PHE A 112 -1.13 -6.81 7.36
CA PHE A 112 -1.84 -5.54 7.43
C PHE A 112 -3.37 -5.66 7.33
N PRO A 113 -3.97 -6.48 6.43
CA PRO A 113 -5.42 -6.64 6.38
C PRO A 113 -6.01 -7.19 7.67
N ILE A 114 -5.28 -8.08 8.36
CA ILE A 114 -5.70 -8.65 9.65
C ILE A 114 -5.67 -7.57 10.72
N GLN A 115 -4.56 -6.82 10.80
CA GLN A 115 -4.42 -5.72 11.75
C GLN A 115 -5.50 -4.65 11.54
N LEU A 116 -5.77 -4.29 10.28
CA LEU A 116 -6.83 -3.34 9.94
C LEU A 116 -8.21 -3.82 10.38
N ALA A 117 -8.52 -5.10 10.14
CA ALA A 117 -9.80 -5.70 10.55
C ALA A 117 -9.96 -5.70 12.08
N LEU A 118 -8.90 -6.03 12.82
CA LEU A 118 -8.89 -6.03 14.29
C LEU A 118 -9.03 -4.62 14.86
N ILE A 119 -8.28 -3.66 14.35
CA ILE A 119 -8.34 -2.26 14.79
C ILE A 119 -9.72 -1.68 14.47
N SER A 120 -10.23 -1.92 13.26
CA SER A 120 -11.57 -1.47 12.87
C SER A 120 -12.64 -2.02 13.81
N TRP A 121 -12.56 -3.30 14.16
CA TRP A 121 -13.47 -3.92 15.12
C TRP A 121 -13.33 -3.32 16.53
N ALA A 122 -12.10 -3.13 17.00
CA ALA A 122 -11.83 -2.52 18.32
C ALA A 122 -12.38 -1.08 18.42
N LEU A 123 -12.42 -0.34 17.30
CA LEU A 123 -12.97 1.01 17.20
C LEU A 123 -14.51 1.02 16.98
N GLY A 124 -15.19 -0.10 17.16
CA GLY A 124 -16.65 -0.21 17.04
C GLY A 124 -17.16 -0.48 15.61
N GLY A 125 -16.27 -0.81 14.69
CA GLY A 125 -16.64 -1.24 13.34
C GLY A 125 -17.23 -2.66 13.28
N PRO A 126 -17.70 -3.10 12.11
CA PRO A 126 -18.28 -4.42 11.95
C PRO A 126 -17.29 -5.53 12.28
N ARG A 127 -17.76 -6.60 12.91
CA ARG A 127 -16.93 -7.77 13.20
C ARG A 127 -16.42 -8.39 11.90
N PRO A 128 -15.14 -8.76 11.82
CA PRO A 128 -14.63 -9.46 10.65
C PRO A 128 -15.42 -10.75 10.43
N SER A 129 -15.90 -10.96 9.20
CA SER A 129 -16.65 -12.16 8.88
C SER A 129 -15.75 -13.41 8.92
N LEU A 130 -16.29 -14.56 9.28
CA LEU A 130 -15.55 -15.82 9.28
C LEU A 130 -14.90 -16.09 7.91
N ARG A 131 -15.61 -15.75 6.83
CA ARG A 131 -15.09 -15.86 5.47
C ARG A 131 -13.86 -14.99 5.25
N SER A 132 -13.86 -13.74 5.74
CA SER A 132 -12.70 -12.85 5.65
C SER A 132 -11.52 -13.38 6.45
N CYS A 133 -11.75 -13.91 7.65
CA CYS A 133 -10.72 -14.53 8.47
C CYS A 133 -10.10 -15.76 7.80
N LEU A 134 -10.92 -16.60 7.18
CA LEU A 134 -10.45 -17.79 6.44
C LEU A 134 -9.60 -17.40 5.24
N ILE A 135 -10.04 -16.41 4.44
CA ILE A 135 -9.28 -15.91 3.29
C ILE A 135 -7.93 -15.34 3.73
N MET A 136 -7.91 -14.52 4.78
CA MET A 136 -6.67 -13.94 5.32
C MET A 136 -5.73 -15.03 5.84
N GLY A 137 -6.25 -16.03 6.56
CA GLY A 137 -5.49 -17.19 7.03
C GLY A 137 -4.90 -18.00 5.89
N THR A 138 -5.67 -18.26 4.84
CA THR A 138 -5.20 -18.98 3.64
C THR A 138 -4.08 -18.21 2.94
N ILE A 139 -4.19 -16.89 2.83
CA ILE A 139 -3.14 -16.05 2.23
C ILE A 139 -1.85 -16.14 3.04
N LEU A 140 -1.93 -16.04 4.38
CA LEU A 140 -0.76 -16.16 5.24
C LEU A 140 -0.11 -17.54 5.17
N ILE A 141 -0.90 -18.61 5.19
CA ILE A 141 -0.38 -19.99 5.06
C ILE A 141 0.26 -20.18 3.70
N GLY A 142 -0.39 -19.74 2.63
CA GLY A 142 0.18 -19.80 1.28
C GLY A 142 1.50 -19.04 1.18
N LEU A 143 1.60 -17.88 1.81
CA LEU A 143 2.82 -17.10 1.85
C LEU A 143 3.92 -17.81 2.65
N LEU A 144 3.61 -18.38 3.82
CA LEU A 144 4.55 -19.15 4.62
C LEU A 144 5.13 -20.36 3.85
N VAL A 145 4.27 -21.05 3.09
CA VAL A 145 4.68 -22.20 2.26
C VAL A 145 5.60 -21.74 1.11
N VAL A 146 5.24 -20.66 0.41
CA VAL A 146 6.04 -20.15 -0.72
C VAL A 146 7.41 -19.63 -0.26
N LEU A 147 7.49 -19.11 0.96
CA LEU A 147 8.71 -18.52 1.51
C LEU A 147 9.64 -19.54 2.14
N ASP A 148 9.25 -20.81 2.22
CA ASP A 148 10.05 -21.93 2.76
C ASP A 148 10.77 -21.58 4.08
N ILE A 149 10.05 -20.88 4.97
CA ILE A 149 10.59 -20.41 6.27
C ILE A 149 11.22 -21.51 7.12
N PRO A 150 10.76 -22.80 7.07
CA PRO A 150 11.40 -23.87 7.84
C PRO A 150 12.85 -24.19 7.43
N SER A 151 13.31 -23.71 6.28
CA SER A 151 14.66 -23.97 5.77
C SER A 151 15.72 -22.92 6.15
N TRP A 152 15.36 -21.90 6.95
CA TRP A 152 16.25 -20.79 7.35
C TRP A 152 16.83 -20.96 8.74
#